data_c8fefc93c76e695472dbd1b06b3c65cf
#
_entry.id   c8fefc93c76e695472dbd1b06b3c65cf
#
_cell.length_a   1.000
_cell.length_b   1.000
_cell.length_c   1.000
_cell.angle_alpha   90.00
_cell.angle_beta   90.00
_cell.angle_gamma   90.00
#
_symmetry.space_group_name_H-M   'P 1'
#
loop_
_entity.id
_entity.type
_entity.pdbx_description
1 polymer ?
#
loop_
_entity_poly.entity_id
_entity_poly.type
_entity_poly.pdbx_seq_one_letter_code
_entity_poly.pdbx_strand_id
1 'polypeptide(L)'
;ARFNVPIYLKHSAFNEQQQLETWLHAKQGSAAIVIGTRSAIFSDFKNLGLIILDEEHDASFKQQDSFRYHARDFAIKRASQENIPILLGSATPAFESLNNALLGRYHHLFLTHRPGNAKPPKNNLINSAEGLSNSEYGKYLLDLSKGL
;
A
#
# COMPACT_ATOMS: atom_id res chain seq x y z
N ALA A 1 8.04 -6.59 -19.33
CA ALA A 1 7.34 -6.98 -18.11
C ALA A 1 8.01 -8.22 -17.50
N ARG A 2 8.06 -8.35 -16.16
CA ARG A 2 8.59 -9.53 -15.48
C ARG A 2 7.70 -10.77 -15.64
N PHE A 3 6.42 -10.53 -15.88
CA PHE A 3 5.42 -11.57 -16.02
C PHE A 3 4.85 -11.55 -17.45
N ASN A 4 4.82 -12.69 -18.09
CA ASN A 4 4.22 -12.84 -19.42
C ASN A 4 2.77 -13.34 -19.29
N VAL A 5 1.95 -12.54 -18.57
CA VAL A 5 0.55 -12.85 -18.28
C VAL A 5 -0.31 -11.59 -18.48
N PRO A 6 -1.63 -11.73 -18.74
CA PRO A 6 -2.54 -10.60 -18.85
C PRO A 6 -2.64 -9.83 -17.54
N ILE A 7 -2.30 -8.54 -17.59
CA ILE A 7 -2.37 -7.59 -16.46
C ILE A 7 -3.38 -6.51 -16.80
N TYR A 8 -4.33 -6.30 -15.91
CA TYR A 8 -5.35 -5.26 -16.04
C TYR A 8 -5.20 -4.22 -14.93
N LEU A 9 -5.51 -2.97 -15.26
CA LEU A 9 -5.48 -1.87 -14.31
C LEU A 9 -6.89 -1.48 -13.89
N LYS A 10 -7.07 -1.06 -12.62
CA LYS A 10 -8.33 -0.56 -12.09
C LYS A 10 -8.12 0.67 -11.24
N HIS A 11 -8.48 1.83 -11.75
CA HIS A 11 -8.42 3.10 -11.01
C HIS A 11 -9.55 4.05 -11.42
N SER A 12 -9.79 5.09 -10.62
CA SER A 12 -10.92 6.01 -10.78
C SER A 12 -10.87 6.88 -12.04
N ALA A 13 -9.70 7.03 -12.68
CA ALA A 13 -9.59 7.78 -13.94
C ALA A 13 -10.02 6.97 -15.18
N PHE A 14 -10.27 5.67 -15.03
CA PHE A 14 -10.81 4.87 -16.12
C PHE A 14 -12.29 5.16 -16.32
N ASN A 15 -12.70 5.21 -17.61
CA ASN A 15 -14.09 5.32 -17.97
C ASN A 15 -14.85 4.01 -17.64
N GLU A 16 -16.18 4.07 -17.65
CA GLU A 16 -17.03 2.92 -17.30
C GLU A 16 -16.77 1.69 -18.17
N GLN A 17 -16.49 1.88 -19.45
CA GLN A 17 -16.21 0.79 -20.38
C GLN A 17 -14.91 0.05 -20.02
N GLN A 18 -13.84 0.77 -19.69
CA GLN A 18 -12.57 0.19 -19.27
C GLN A 18 -12.70 -0.54 -17.93
N GLN A 19 -13.50 0.01 -17.02
CA GLN A 19 -13.78 -0.64 -15.74
C GLN A 19 -14.58 -1.93 -15.93
N LEU A 20 -15.58 -1.92 -16.81
CA LEU A 20 -16.37 -3.10 -17.15
C LEU A 20 -15.51 -4.17 -17.81
N GLU A 21 -14.65 -3.80 -18.75
CA GLU A 21 -13.72 -4.73 -19.40
C GLU A 21 -12.81 -5.43 -18.39
N THR A 22 -12.17 -4.66 -17.50
CA THR A 22 -11.34 -5.22 -16.45
C THR A 22 -12.13 -6.18 -15.54
N TRP A 23 -13.36 -5.81 -15.17
CA TRP A 23 -14.23 -6.66 -14.36
C TRP A 23 -14.63 -7.97 -15.09
N LEU A 24 -14.98 -7.89 -16.37
CA LEU A 24 -15.34 -9.06 -17.19
C LEU A 24 -14.15 -10.02 -17.30
N HIS A 25 -12.94 -9.52 -17.57
CA HIS A 25 -11.74 -10.34 -17.67
C HIS A 25 -11.40 -11.04 -16.36
N ALA A 26 -11.55 -10.34 -15.22
CA ALA A 26 -11.37 -10.94 -13.91
C ALA A 26 -12.40 -12.06 -13.66
N LYS A 27 -13.68 -11.79 -13.91
CA LYS A 27 -14.79 -12.72 -13.71
C LYS A 27 -14.72 -13.95 -14.62
N GLN A 28 -14.28 -13.79 -15.86
CA GLN A 28 -14.11 -14.88 -16.81
C GLN A 28 -12.85 -15.73 -16.54
N GLY A 29 -11.91 -15.21 -15.74
CA GLY A 29 -10.64 -15.85 -15.43
C GLY A 29 -9.55 -15.64 -16.48
N SER A 30 -9.74 -14.71 -17.41
CA SER A 30 -8.72 -14.33 -18.41
C SER A 30 -7.73 -13.27 -17.87
N ALA A 31 -8.08 -12.52 -16.81
CA ALA A 31 -7.14 -11.68 -16.10
C ALA A 31 -6.32 -12.51 -15.11
N ALA A 32 -5.00 -12.54 -15.28
CA ALA A 32 -4.11 -13.18 -14.32
C ALA A 32 -3.78 -12.23 -13.14
N ILE A 33 -3.65 -10.94 -13.41
CA ILE A 33 -3.32 -9.92 -12.41
C ILE A 33 -4.22 -8.69 -12.63
N VAL A 34 -4.80 -8.18 -11.55
CA VAL A 34 -5.44 -6.85 -11.54
C VAL A 34 -4.68 -5.97 -10.56
N ILE A 35 -4.19 -4.83 -11.04
CA ILE A 35 -3.52 -3.81 -10.23
C ILE A 35 -4.46 -2.62 -10.13
N GLY A 36 -4.66 -2.10 -8.94
CA GLY A 36 -5.52 -0.93 -8.77
C GLY A 36 -5.41 -0.28 -7.40
N THR A 37 -6.20 0.78 -7.22
CA THR A 37 -6.36 1.46 -5.94
C THR A 37 -7.30 0.67 -5.02
N ARG A 38 -7.69 1.21 -3.87
CA ARG A 38 -8.52 0.52 -2.87
C ARG A 38 -9.79 -0.16 -3.42
N SER A 39 -10.40 0.38 -4.50
CA SER A 39 -11.59 -0.24 -5.10
C SER A 39 -11.30 -1.54 -5.88
N ALA A 40 -10.03 -1.85 -6.14
CA ALA A 40 -9.66 -3.09 -6.82
C ALA A 40 -10.00 -4.32 -5.98
N ILE A 41 -10.11 -4.19 -4.66
CA ILE A 41 -10.47 -5.29 -3.77
C ILE A 41 -11.86 -5.87 -4.05
N PHE A 42 -12.74 -5.12 -4.72
CA PHE A 42 -14.07 -5.58 -5.14
C PHE A 42 -14.08 -6.23 -6.53
N SER A 43 -12.94 -6.50 -7.14
CA SER A 43 -12.90 -7.24 -8.40
C SER A 43 -13.34 -8.68 -8.18
N ASP A 44 -14.27 -9.14 -9.03
CA ASP A 44 -14.85 -10.47 -8.95
C ASP A 44 -13.99 -11.45 -9.78
N PHE A 45 -13.02 -12.08 -9.13
CA PHE A 45 -12.17 -13.07 -9.76
C PHE A 45 -12.80 -14.45 -9.73
N LYS A 46 -12.76 -15.14 -10.85
CA LYS A 46 -13.19 -16.55 -10.94
C LYS A 46 -12.38 -17.47 -10.03
N ASN A 47 -11.08 -17.23 -9.95
CA ASN A 47 -10.13 -18.02 -9.16
C ASN A 47 -9.10 -17.07 -8.55
N LEU A 48 -9.47 -16.33 -7.50
CA LEU A 48 -8.54 -15.50 -6.78
C LEU A 48 -7.57 -16.38 -5.99
N GLY A 49 -6.27 -16.20 -6.20
CA GLY A 49 -5.23 -17.02 -5.56
C GLY A 49 -4.35 -16.26 -4.57
N LEU A 50 -4.32 -14.91 -4.65
CA LEU A 50 -3.47 -14.08 -3.80
C LEU A 50 -3.99 -12.64 -3.78
N ILE A 51 -3.92 -12.00 -2.62
CA ILE A 51 -4.11 -10.56 -2.46
C ILE A 51 -2.79 -9.95 -1.99
N ILE A 52 -2.39 -8.84 -2.60
CA ILE A 52 -1.21 -8.06 -2.18
C ILE A 52 -1.66 -6.63 -1.90
N LEU A 53 -1.38 -6.13 -0.72
CA LEU A 53 -1.51 -4.72 -0.36
C LEU A 53 -0.13 -4.14 -0.13
N ASP A 54 0.28 -3.23 -0.99
CA ASP A 54 1.51 -2.46 -0.82
C ASP A 54 1.21 -1.21 0.00
N GLU A 55 2.15 -0.78 0.85
CA GLU A 55 1.99 0.31 1.80
C GLU A 55 0.70 0.20 2.64
N GLU A 56 0.46 -0.98 3.25
CA GLU A 56 -0.79 -1.33 3.95
C GLU A 56 -1.21 -0.34 5.05
N HIS A 57 -0.24 0.45 5.54
CA HIS A 57 -0.44 1.48 6.56
C HIS A 57 -1.05 2.78 6.01
N ASP A 58 -1.10 2.97 4.67
CA ASP A 58 -1.52 4.22 4.06
C ASP A 58 -3.01 4.52 4.36
N ALA A 59 -3.26 5.73 4.82
CA ALA A 59 -4.60 6.20 5.16
C ALA A 59 -5.57 6.23 3.96
N SER A 60 -5.05 6.20 2.71
CA SER A 60 -5.86 6.13 1.49
C SER A 60 -6.68 4.85 1.38
N PHE A 61 -6.31 3.78 2.10
CA PHE A 61 -7.13 2.56 2.20
C PHE A 61 -8.44 2.76 2.96
N LYS A 62 -8.57 3.86 3.72
CA LYS A 62 -9.77 4.19 4.46
C LYS A 62 -10.71 5.07 3.61
N GLN A 63 -11.85 4.51 3.19
CA GLN A 63 -12.92 5.27 2.54
C GLN A 63 -13.73 6.01 3.62
N GLN A 64 -13.80 7.34 3.52
CA GLN A 64 -14.54 8.17 4.48
C GLN A 64 -15.86 8.68 3.92
N ASP A 65 -15.97 8.79 2.59
CA ASP A 65 -17.14 9.30 1.89
C ASP A 65 -18.06 8.16 1.48
N SER A 66 -19.37 8.40 1.49
CA SER A 66 -20.43 7.45 1.09
C SER A 66 -20.35 6.15 1.88
N PHE A 67 -20.10 5.02 1.23
CA PHE A 67 -19.93 3.73 1.88
C PHE A 67 -18.56 3.67 2.57
N ARG A 68 -18.57 3.74 3.91
CA ARG A 68 -17.34 3.73 4.71
C ARG A 68 -16.80 2.33 4.87
N TYR A 69 -15.57 2.10 4.46
CA TYR A 69 -14.86 0.84 4.66
C TYR A 69 -13.34 1.06 4.71
N HIS A 70 -12.66 0.10 5.28
CA HIS A 70 -11.20 0.03 5.23
C HIS A 70 -10.79 -1.10 4.29
N ALA A 71 -10.16 -0.77 3.17
CA ALA A 71 -9.85 -1.76 2.13
C ALA A 71 -8.90 -2.85 2.64
N ARG A 72 -7.95 -2.53 3.54
CA ARG A 72 -7.08 -3.51 4.18
C ARG A 72 -7.89 -4.55 4.96
N ASP A 73 -8.81 -4.09 5.81
CA ASP A 73 -9.60 -5.00 6.67
C ASP A 73 -10.54 -5.85 5.83
N PHE A 74 -11.11 -5.25 4.77
CA PHE A 74 -11.92 -5.98 3.80
C PHE A 74 -11.09 -7.04 3.06
N ALA A 75 -9.86 -6.71 2.63
CA ALA A 75 -8.95 -7.63 1.96
C ALA A 75 -8.58 -8.83 2.86
N ILE A 76 -8.27 -8.57 4.14
CA ILE A 76 -7.96 -9.61 5.13
C ILE A 76 -9.18 -10.53 5.31
N LYS A 77 -10.38 -9.94 5.47
CA LYS A 77 -11.62 -10.72 5.60
C LYS A 77 -11.90 -11.56 4.37
N ARG A 78 -11.75 -10.99 3.18
CA ARG A 78 -11.92 -11.68 1.90
C ARG A 78 -10.93 -12.85 1.77
N ALA A 79 -9.64 -12.60 2.01
CA ALA A 79 -8.62 -13.64 1.96
C ALA A 79 -8.94 -14.82 2.89
N SER A 80 -9.39 -14.51 4.11
CA SER A 80 -9.83 -15.51 5.08
C SER A 80 -11.05 -16.30 4.60
N GLN A 81 -12.03 -15.65 3.98
CA GLN A 81 -13.26 -16.32 3.49
C GLN A 81 -12.99 -17.20 2.27
N GLU A 82 -12.11 -16.74 1.37
CA GLU A 82 -11.73 -17.48 0.16
C GLU A 82 -10.60 -18.48 0.43
N ASN A 83 -10.08 -18.55 1.67
CA ASN A 83 -8.97 -19.40 2.10
C ASN A 83 -7.71 -19.24 1.21
N ILE A 84 -7.34 -18.01 0.93
CA ILE A 84 -6.18 -17.65 0.11
C ILE A 84 -5.18 -16.81 0.91
N PRO A 85 -3.89 -16.83 0.55
CA PRO A 85 -2.90 -15.97 1.18
C PRO A 85 -3.13 -14.49 0.88
N ILE A 86 -2.74 -13.65 1.84
CA ILE A 86 -2.64 -12.19 1.69
C ILE A 86 -1.27 -11.72 2.14
N LEU A 87 -0.66 -10.83 1.36
CA LEU A 87 0.59 -10.14 1.72
C LEU A 87 0.29 -8.69 2.05
N LEU A 88 0.73 -8.26 3.22
CA LEU A 88 0.67 -6.88 3.67
C LEU A 88 2.11 -6.34 3.66
N GLY A 89 2.42 -5.48 2.68
CA GLY A 89 3.74 -4.88 2.51
C GLY A 89 3.79 -3.48 3.13
N SER A 90 4.81 -3.20 3.93
CA SER A 90 5.07 -1.87 4.47
C SER A 90 6.49 -1.76 5.03
N ALA A 91 7.09 -0.58 4.91
CA ALA A 91 8.30 -0.22 5.66
C ALA A 91 7.95 0.20 7.10
N THR A 92 6.74 0.70 7.34
CA THR A 92 6.20 1.18 8.61
C THR A 92 4.82 0.58 8.86
N PRO A 93 4.72 -0.71 9.26
CA PRO A 93 3.44 -1.39 9.39
C PRO A 93 2.48 -0.66 10.32
N ALA A 94 1.19 -0.74 10.01
CA ALA A 94 0.15 -0.27 10.92
C ALA A 94 0.20 -1.02 12.25
N PHE A 95 -0.15 -0.34 13.36
CA PHE A 95 -0.09 -0.93 14.70
C PHE A 95 -0.92 -2.22 14.82
N GLU A 96 -2.06 -2.28 14.16
CA GLU A 96 -2.92 -3.47 14.16
C GLU A 96 -2.23 -4.65 13.47
N SER A 97 -1.59 -4.42 12.32
CA SER A 97 -0.85 -5.44 11.58
C SER A 97 0.35 -5.94 12.39
N LEU A 98 1.11 -5.01 12.98
CA LEU A 98 2.24 -5.35 13.84
C LEU A 98 1.81 -6.14 15.07
N ASN A 99 0.74 -5.72 15.76
CA ASN A 99 0.21 -6.42 16.92
C ASN A 99 -0.24 -7.84 16.57
N ASN A 100 -0.91 -8.03 15.43
CA ASN A 100 -1.30 -9.37 14.97
C ASN A 100 -0.09 -10.24 14.64
N ALA A 101 0.99 -9.68 14.13
CA ALA A 101 2.24 -10.40 13.92
C ALA A 101 2.90 -10.80 15.26
N LEU A 102 2.95 -9.90 16.25
CA LEU A 102 3.49 -10.17 17.59
C LEU A 102 2.68 -11.23 18.33
N LEU A 103 1.37 -11.28 18.12
CA LEU A 103 0.47 -12.29 18.68
C LEU A 103 0.52 -13.63 17.91
N GLY A 104 1.37 -13.77 16.90
CA GLY A 104 1.49 -14.98 16.09
C GLY A 104 0.32 -15.27 15.16
N ARG A 105 -0.58 -14.29 14.94
CA ARG A 105 -1.71 -14.42 14.01
C ARG A 105 -1.28 -14.23 12.56
N TYR A 106 -0.22 -13.46 12.32
CA TYR A 106 0.40 -13.22 11.02
C TYR A 106 1.85 -13.71 11.03
N HIS A 107 2.31 -14.24 9.91
CA HIS A 107 3.72 -14.50 9.69
C HIS A 107 4.44 -13.18 9.39
N HIS A 108 5.46 -12.85 10.17
CA HIS A 108 6.26 -11.65 9.96
C HIS A 108 7.48 -11.97 9.10
N LEU A 109 7.55 -11.37 7.92
CA LEU A 109 8.66 -11.52 6.99
C LEU A 109 9.47 -10.23 6.92
N PHE A 110 10.78 -10.33 7.04
CA PHE A 110 11.70 -9.19 6.97
C PHE A 110 12.47 -9.21 5.65
N LEU A 111 12.42 -8.13 4.90
CA LEU A 111 13.27 -7.89 3.74
C LEU A 111 14.54 -7.16 4.21
N THR A 112 15.61 -7.91 4.44
CA THR A 112 16.87 -7.40 5.03
C THR A 112 17.81 -6.78 4.00
N HIS A 113 17.62 -7.07 2.70
CA HIS A 113 18.51 -6.62 1.63
C HIS A 113 17.82 -5.60 0.74
N ARG A 114 18.48 -4.46 0.53
CA ARG A 114 18.03 -3.45 -0.44
C ARG A 114 18.52 -3.83 -1.84
N PRO A 115 17.68 -3.72 -2.88
CA PRO A 115 18.14 -3.88 -4.26
C PRO A 115 19.25 -2.86 -4.58
N GLY A 116 20.31 -3.30 -5.31
CA GLY A 116 21.33 -2.40 -5.85
C GLY A 116 22.33 -1.83 -4.86
N ASN A 117 22.59 -2.47 -3.72
CA ASN A 117 23.59 -2.01 -2.71
C ASN A 117 23.35 -0.58 -2.18
N ALA A 118 22.12 -0.09 -2.24
CA ALA A 118 21.77 1.22 -1.73
C ALA A 118 21.99 1.28 -0.21
N LYS A 119 22.80 2.25 0.24
CA LYS A 119 22.99 2.52 1.67
C LYS A 119 21.80 3.29 2.22
N PRO A 120 21.36 3.03 3.45
CA PRO A 120 20.34 3.86 4.10
C PRO A 120 20.84 5.31 4.24
N PRO A 121 19.96 6.31 4.13
CA PRO A 121 20.33 7.69 4.41
C PRO A 121 20.80 7.83 5.87
N LYS A 122 21.75 8.73 6.10
CA LYS A 122 22.11 9.12 7.47
C LYS A 122 20.99 10.00 8.02
N ASN A 123 20.35 9.53 9.07
CA ASN A 123 19.33 10.31 9.78
C ASN A 123 20.02 11.07 10.90
N ASN A 124 19.90 12.41 10.90
CA ASN A 124 20.31 13.26 12.00
C ASN A 124 19.06 13.71 12.77
N LEU A 125 18.99 13.40 14.06
CA LEU A 125 17.95 13.93 14.92
C LEU A 125 18.33 15.38 15.28
N ILE A 126 17.45 16.32 14.92
CA ILE A 126 17.59 17.72 15.30
C ILE A 126 16.57 17.98 16.40
N ASN A 127 17.05 18.35 17.57
CA ASN A 127 16.17 18.83 18.64
C ASN A 127 15.69 20.24 18.28
N SER A 128 14.42 20.36 17.90
CA SER A 128 13.83 21.63 17.48
C SER A 128 13.78 22.68 18.60
N ALA A 129 13.87 22.27 19.87
CA ALA A 129 13.90 23.18 21.02
C ALA A 129 15.28 23.85 21.22
N GLU A 130 16.37 23.24 20.74
CA GLU A 130 17.73 23.73 20.96
C GLU A 130 18.46 24.25 19.71
N GLY A 131 17.95 24.01 18.50
CA GLY A 131 18.78 23.98 17.32
C GLY A 131 18.44 24.81 16.11
N LEU A 132 17.31 25.52 16.07
CA LEU A 132 16.96 26.29 14.86
C LEU A 132 17.85 27.52 14.63
N SER A 133 18.51 28.06 15.65
CA SER A 133 19.34 29.26 15.49
C SER A 133 20.79 29.01 15.09
N ASN A 134 21.35 27.82 15.28
CA ASN A 134 22.78 27.54 15.11
C ASN A 134 23.17 26.47 14.11
N SER A 135 22.21 25.73 13.50
CA SER A 135 22.50 24.77 12.44
C SER A 135 22.35 25.37 11.04
N GLU A 136 23.11 24.88 10.07
CA GLU A 136 22.93 25.29 8.65
C GLU A 136 21.51 25.06 8.15
N TYR A 137 20.83 24.03 8.63
CA TYR A 137 19.42 23.74 8.31
C TYR A 137 18.45 24.72 8.96
N GLY A 138 18.73 25.18 10.18
CA GLY A 138 17.93 26.22 10.85
C GLY A 138 18.00 27.57 10.12
N LYS A 139 19.18 27.94 9.59
CA LYS A 139 19.34 29.11 8.74
C LYS A 139 18.57 28.98 7.43
N TYR A 140 18.59 27.81 6.80
CA TYR A 140 17.87 27.54 5.56
C TYR A 140 16.34 27.63 5.75
N LEU A 141 15.80 27.06 6.83
CA LEU A 141 14.38 27.15 7.16
C LEU A 141 13.93 28.58 7.53
N LEU A 142 14.79 29.35 8.19
CA LEU A 142 14.53 30.76 8.49
C LEU A 142 14.56 31.64 7.24
N ASP A 143 15.41 31.34 6.26
CA ASP A 143 15.42 32.06 4.98
C ASP A 143 14.19 31.73 4.12
N LEU A 144 13.71 30.50 4.13
CA LEU A 144 12.46 30.12 3.43
C LEU A 144 11.23 30.82 4.05
N SER A 145 11.21 31.04 5.37
CA SER A 145 10.09 31.73 6.04
C SER A 145 10.03 33.25 5.79
N LYS A 146 11.12 33.84 5.31
CA LYS A 146 11.17 35.27 4.97
C LYS A 146 10.78 35.58 3.51
N GLY A 147 10.58 34.54 2.69
CA GLY A 147 10.21 34.66 1.28
C GLY A 147 8.72 34.41 1.00
N LEU A 148 7.88 34.26 2.03
CA LEU A 148 6.42 34.20 1.99
C LEU A 148 5.83 35.44 2.65
#